data_600e671fdc8a090936e5c095f612df7e
#
_entry.id   600e671fdc8a090936e5c095f612df7e
#
_cell.length_a   1.000
_cell.length_b   1.000
_cell.length_c   1.000
_cell.angle_alpha   90.00
_cell.angle_beta   90.00
_cell.angle_gamma   90.00
#
_symmetry.space_group_name_H-M   'P 1'
#
loop_
_entity.id
_entity.type
_entity.pdbx_description
1 polymer ?
#
loop_
_entity_poly.entity_id
_entity_poly.type
_entity_poly.pdbx_seq_one_letter_code
_entity_poly.pdbx_strand_id
1 'polypeptide(L)'
;MAGNARAWEKFRAGSLLDRGPLSLREREIVIDRTCARTGCEYEWGVHIAAFAEAAKLTGEQVRATVRGVATEACWSAAEQALIAAVDALHERATLADAEFAALSAHYDDAKIFEVILLCGFYRTVSYLASGLALPLEEKAARFPS
;
A
#
# COMPACT_ATOMS: atom_id res chain seq x y z
N MET A 1 -21.65 5.97 -4.18
CA MET A 1 -20.93 6.27 -5.44
C MET A 1 -21.87 6.63 -6.58
N ALA A 2 -22.98 5.93 -6.72
CA ALA A 2 -23.95 6.21 -7.80
C ALA A 2 -24.47 7.65 -7.79
N GLY A 3 -24.53 8.32 -6.63
CA GLY A 3 -25.02 9.69 -6.50
C GLY A 3 -24.03 10.79 -6.88
N ASN A 4 -22.76 10.45 -7.21
CA ASN A 4 -21.74 11.43 -7.56
C ASN A 4 -20.76 10.88 -8.61
N ALA A 5 -21.29 10.70 -9.81
CA ALA A 5 -20.53 10.14 -10.94
C ALA A 5 -19.25 10.96 -11.26
N ARG A 6 -19.32 12.29 -11.19
CA ARG A 6 -18.16 13.16 -11.46
C ARG A 6 -17.01 12.87 -10.48
N ALA A 7 -17.29 12.84 -9.19
CA ALA A 7 -16.25 12.59 -8.17
C ALA A 7 -15.70 11.16 -8.30
N TRP A 8 -16.55 10.18 -8.57
CA TRP A 8 -16.14 8.80 -8.79
C TRP A 8 -15.20 8.67 -9.98
N GLU A 9 -15.50 9.29 -11.11
CA GLU A 9 -14.64 9.26 -12.30
C GLU A 9 -13.26 9.88 -12.02
N LYS A 10 -13.23 11.02 -11.33
CA LYS A 10 -11.96 11.67 -10.98
C LYS A 10 -11.15 10.84 -10.00
N PHE A 11 -11.79 10.20 -9.04
CA PHE A 11 -11.13 9.30 -8.11
C PHE A 11 -10.52 8.10 -8.85
N ARG A 12 -11.29 7.43 -9.70
CA ARG A 12 -10.79 6.27 -10.45
C ARG A 12 -9.63 6.63 -11.37
N ALA A 13 -9.64 7.82 -11.95
CA ALA A 13 -8.57 8.27 -12.84
C ALA A 13 -7.21 8.39 -12.13
N GLY A 14 -7.19 8.51 -10.81
CA GLY A 14 -5.96 8.55 -10.01
C GLY A 14 -5.38 7.19 -9.63
N SER A 15 -6.02 6.10 -10.04
CA SER A 15 -5.53 4.75 -9.76
C SER A 15 -4.23 4.47 -10.53
N LEU A 16 -3.26 3.87 -9.85
CA LEU A 16 -1.96 3.47 -10.42
C LEU A 16 -1.83 1.94 -10.54
N LEU A 17 -2.94 1.25 -10.80
CA LEU A 17 -2.95 -0.21 -10.96
C LEU A 17 -2.59 -0.65 -12.39
N ASP A 18 -2.45 0.28 -13.31
CA ASP A 18 -1.94 0.04 -14.65
C ASP A 18 -0.42 -0.20 -14.63
N ARG A 19 0.12 -0.59 -15.77
CA ARG A 19 1.55 -0.84 -15.90
C ARG A 19 2.34 0.47 -15.83
N GLY A 20 3.23 0.57 -14.84
CA GLY A 20 4.09 1.73 -14.62
C GLY A 20 5.51 1.31 -14.24
N PRO A 21 6.34 2.22 -13.71
CA PRO A 21 7.72 1.93 -13.34
C PRO A 21 7.87 0.97 -12.16
N LEU A 22 6.89 0.93 -11.23
CA LEU A 22 6.93 -0.02 -10.11
C LEU A 22 6.62 -1.44 -10.60
N SER A 23 7.37 -2.43 -10.10
CA SER A 23 6.98 -3.83 -10.29
C SER A 23 5.69 -4.13 -9.52
N LEU A 24 5.01 -5.21 -9.90
CA LEU A 24 3.83 -5.67 -9.17
C LEU A 24 4.15 -5.87 -7.68
N ARG A 25 5.29 -6.48 -7.38
CA ARG A 25 5.73 -6.74 -6.00
C ARG A 25 5.94 -5.43 -5.23
N GLU A 26 6.68 -4.48 -5.81
CA GLU A 26 6.92 -3.17 -5.19
C GLU A 26 5.60 -2.44 -4.92
N ARG A 27 4.72 -2.42 -5.91
CA ARG A 27 3.40 -1.79 -5.80
C ARG A 27 2.57 -2.40 -4.68
N GLU A 28 2.49 -3.74 -4.63
CA GLU A 28 1.65 -4.42 -3.64
C GLU A 28 2.19 -4.31 -2.22
N ILE A 29 3.51 -4.28 -2.03
CA ILE A 29 4.10 -4.00 -0.71
C ILE A 29 3.64 -2.63 -0.20
N VAL A 30 3.72 -1.60 -1.04
CA VAL A 30 3.29 -0.25 -0.68
C VAL A 30 1.79 -0.20 -0.35
N ILE A 31 0.96 -0.80 -1.20
CA ILE A 31 -0.49 -0.83 -1.02
C ILE A 31 -0.87 -1.59 0.26
N ASP A 32 -0.35 -2.79 0.43
CA ASP A 32 -0.69 -3.64 1.57
C ASP A 32 -0.26 -2.99 2.89
N ARG A 33 0.94 -2.40 2.93
CA ARG A 33 1.40 -1.70 4.13
C ARG A 33 0.56 -0.46 4.41
N THR A 34 0.21 0.32 3.38
CA THR A 34 -0.65 1.50 3.55
C THR A 34 -2.01 1.11 4.12
N CYS A 35 -2.64 0.09 3.55
CA CYS A 35 -3.95 -0.39 4.02
C CYS A 35 -3.87 -0.95 5.45
N ALA A 36 -2.80 -1.67 5.78
CA ALA A 36 -2.60 -2.18 7.14
C ALA A 36 -2.44 -1.04 8.15
N ARG A 37 -1.63 -0.03 7.82
CA ARG A 37 -1.40 1.13 8.71
C ARG A 37 -2.64 1.98 8.92
N THR A 38 -3.50 2.10 7.90
CA THR A 38 -4.78 2.82 8.04
C THR A 38 -5.89 1.96 8.66
N GLY A 39 -5.60 0.71 8.99
CA GLY A 39 -6.58 -0.22 9.55
C GLY A 39 -7.67 -0.67 8.58
N CYS A 40 -7.41 -0.53 7.27
CA CYS A 40 -8.38 -0.90 6.23
C CYS A 40 -8.27 -2.37 5.85
N GLU A 41 -8.89 -3.23 6.64
CA GLU A 41 -8.93 -4.67 6.36
C GLU A 41 -9.62 -4.98 5.04
N TYR A 42 -10.63 -4.19 4.66
CA TYR A 42 -11.37 -4.37 3.40
C TYR A 42 -10.41 -4.40 2.20
N GLU A 43 -9.68 -3.33 1.99
CA GLU A 43 -8.82 -3.19 0.81
C GLU A 43 -7.55 -4.04 0.91
N TRP A 44 -6.96 -4.14 2.11
CA TRP A 44 -5.85 -5.05 2.36
C TRP A 44 -6.22 -6.48 1.96
N GLY A 45 -7.37 -6.96 2.41
CA GLY A 45 -7.84 -8.31 2.13
C GLY A 45 -8.09 -8.57 0.66
N VAL A 46 -8.66 -7.60 -0.06
CA VAL A 46 -8.89 -7.68 -1.51
C VAL A 46 -7.56 -7.78 -2.26
N HIS A 47 -6.58 -6.92 -1.91
CA HIS A 47 -5.28 -6.94 -2.57
C HIS A 47 -4.48 -8.20 -2.28
N ILE A 48 -4.47 -8.68 -1.03
CA ILE A 48 -3.79 -9.94 -0.69
C ILE A 48 -4.40 -11.10 -1.49
N ALA A 49 -5.72 -11.22 -1.51
CA ALA A 49 -6.40 -12.30 -2.23
C ALA A 49 -6.13 -12.23 -3.74
N ALA A 50 -6.10 -11.04 -4.31
CA ALA A 50 -5.95 -10.85 -5.75
C ALA A 50 -4.50 -10.94 -6.24
N PHE A 51 -3.52 -10.45 -5.46
CA PHE A 51 -2.18 -10.17 -5.98
C PHE A 51 -1.02 -10.80 -5.21
N ALA A 52 -1.19 -11.27 -3.96
CA ALA A 52 -0.06 -11.74 -3.15
C ALA A 52 0.73 -12.86 -3.83
N GLU A 53 0.04 -13.82 -4.44
CA GLU A 53 0.70 -14.93 -5.15
C GLU A 53 1.49 -14.43 -6.36
N ALA A 54 0.89 -13.63 -7.22
CA ALA A 54 1.55 -13.07 -8.40
C ALA A 54 2.71 -12.13 -8.03
N ALA A 55 2.60 -11.42 -6.92
CA ALA A 55 3.66 -10.57 -6.37
C ALA A 55 4.73 -11.39 -5.63
N LYS A 56 4.56 -12.69 -5.48
CA LYS A 56 5.48 -13.61 -4.80
C LYS A 56 5.73 -13.22 -3.34
N LEU A 57 4.69 -12.78 -2.65
CA LEU A 57 4.74 -12.53 -1.22
C LEU A 57 4.57 -13.85 -0.47
N THR A 58 5.50 -14.14 0.43
CA THR A 58 5.39 -15.32 1.29
C THR A 58 4.35 -15.10 2.39
N GLY A 59 3.88 -16.19 3.02
CA GLY A 59 2.96 -16.06 4.16
C GLY A 59 3.55 -15.21 5.29
N GLU A 60 4.86 -15.31 5.52
CA GLU A 60 5.57 -14.47 6.50
C GLU A 60 5.50 -13.00 6.11
N GLN A 61 5.75 -12.67 4.84
CA GLN A 61 5.70 -11.30 4.34
C GLN A 61 4.29 -10.74 4.39
N VAL A 62 3.29 -11.52 4.04
CA VAL A 62 1.88 -11.11 4.18
C VAL A 62 1.57 -10.72 5.62
N ARG A 63 1.95 -11.57 6.59
CA ARG A 63 1.77 -11.24 8.01
C ARG A 63 2.56 -10.00 8.43
N ALA A 64 3.78 -9.86 7.93
CA ALA A 64 4.66 -8.74 8.25
C ALA A 64 4.11 -7.39 7.75
N THR A 65 3.29 -7.37 6.69
CA THR A 65 2.64 -6.12 6.26
C THR A 65 1.74 -5.54 7.33
N VAL A 66 1.17 -6.36 8.19
CA VAL A 66 0.24 -5.93 9.25
C VAL A 66 0.94 -5.80 10.61
N ARG A 67 1.69 -6.83 11.00
CA ARG A 67 2.22 -6.96 12.36
C ARG A 67 3.70 -6.66 12.49
N GLY A 68 4.42 -6.62 11.37
CA GLY A 68 5.86 -6.42 11.37
C GLY A 68 6.26 -4.94 11.37
N VAL A 69 7.55 -4.73 11.58
CA VAL A 69 8.21 -3.42 11.42
C VAL A 69 9.05 -3.42 10.14
N ALA A 70 9.45 -2.24 9.67
CA ALA A 70 10.20 -2.10 8.42
C ALA A 70 11.51 -2.91 8.39
N THR A 71 12.12 -3.13 9.54
CA THR A 71 13.40 -3.84 9.67
C THR A 71 13.29 -5.36 9.77
N GLU A 72 12.11 -5.94 9.56
CA GLU A 72 11.95 -7.39 9.57
C GLU A 72 12.86 -8.08 8.55
N ALA A 73 13.46 -9.19 8.97
CA ALA A 73 14.45 -9.92 8.17
C ALA A 73 13.86 -10.55 6.90
N CYS A 74 12.55 -10.70 6.81
CA CYS A 74 11.88 -11.23 5.62
C CYS A 74 11.89 -10.26 4.43
N TRP A 75 12.28 -9.00 4.64
CA TRP A 75 12.33 -7.97 3.61
C TRP A 75 13.76 -7.69 3.17
N SER A 76 13.98 -7.50 1.87
CA SER A 76 15.26 -6.99 1.36
C SER A 76 15.51 -5.56 1.84
N ALA A 77 16.75 -5.09 1.74
CA ALA A 77 17.09 -3.70 2.11
C ALA A 77 16.22 -2.69 1.33
N ALA A 78 15.99 -2.93 0.04
CA ALA A 78 15.14 -2.07 -0.79
C ALA A 78 13.68 -2.09 -0.30
N GLU A 79 13.15 -3.26 0.05
CA GLU A 79 11.79 -3.41 0.55
C GLU A 79 11.62 -2.80 1.94
N GLN A 80 12.65 -2.90 2.79
CA GLN A 80 12.66 -2.22 4.09
C GLN A 80 12.55 -0.70 3.92
N ALA A 81 13.23 -0.13 2.92
CA ALA A 81 13.13 1.29 2.61
C ALA A 81 11.72 1.68 2.16
N LEU A 82 11.05 0.85 1.35
CA LEU A 82 9.65 1.08 0.95
C LEU A 82 8.72 1.11 2.17
N ILE A 83 8.83 0.11 3.04
CA ILE A 83 7.95 0.00 4.21
C ILE A 83 8.19 1.15 5.19
N ALA A 84 9.45 1.52 5.41
CA ALA A 84 9.79 2.67 6.25
C ALA A 84 9.20 3.98 5.70
N ALA A 85 9.21 4.15 4.37
CA ALA A 85 8.61 5.32 3.74
C ALA A 85 7.08 5.36 3.93
N VAL A 86 6.40 4.22 3.75
CA VAL A 86 4.96 4.12 3.99
C VAL A 86 4.64 4.49 5.44
N ASP A 87 5.39 3.93 6.39
CA ASP A 87 5.20 4.21 7.82
C ASP A 87 5.40 5.70 8.13
N ALA A 88 6.43 6.31 7.57
CA ALA A 88 6.73 7.74 7.77
C ALA A 88 5.61 8.64 7.21
N LEU A 89 5.15 8.36 5.99
CA LEU A 89 4.07 9.11 5.37
C LEU A 89 2.76 8.94 6.13
N HIS A 90 2.50 7.73 6.65
CA HIS A 90 1.33 7.49 7.48
C HIS A 90 1.38 8.28 8.79
N GLU A 91 2.51 8.26 9.48
CA GLU A 91 2.64 8.85 10.81
C GLU A 91 2.81 10.37 10.79
N ARG A 92 3.57 10.90 9.83
CA ARG A 92 4.01 12.30 9.85
C ARG A 92 3.64 13.08 8.60
N ALA A 93 3.08 12.43 7.58
CA ALA A 93 2.76 13.03 6.27
C ALA A 93 4.00 13.62 5.56
N THR A 94 5.19 13.11 5.88
CA THR A 94 6.45 13.57 5.28
C THR A 94 7.51 12.48 5.36
N LEU A 95 8.60 12.66 4.61
CA LEU A 95 9.79 11.81 4.68
C LEU A 95 10.94 12.62 5.27
N ALA A 96 11.60 12.09 6.29
CA ALA A 96 12.85 12.64 6.77
C ALA A 96 13.98 12.42 5.75
N ASP A 97 15.05 13.20 5.83
CA ASP A 97 16.18 13.10 4.89
C ASP A 97 16.75 11.68 4.84
N ALA A 98 16.86 11.01 5.98
CA ALA A 98 17.35 9.63 6.04
C ALA A 98 16.43 8.64 5.33
N GLU A 99 15.14 8.79 5.45
CA GLU A 99 14.13 7.94 4.79
C GLU A 99 14.14 8.17 3.27
N PHE A 100 14.23 9.42 2.84
CA PHE A 100 14.34 9.75 1.43
C PHE A 100 15.66 9.21 0.84
N ALA A 101 16.77 9.36 1.55
CA ALA A 101 18.07 8.84 1.13
C ALA A 101 18.05 7.31 0.99
N ALA A 102 17.41 6.60 1.91
CA ALA A 102 17.24 5.15 1.83
C ALA A 102 16.43 4.73 0.59
N LEU A 103 15.35 5.44 0.27
CA LEU A 103 14.60 5.21 -0.96
C LEU A 103 15.47 5.46 -2.20
N SER A 104 16.15 6.59 -2.25
CA SER A 104 16.97 6.98 -3.39
C SER A 104 18.14 6.04 -3.65
N ALA A 105 18.59 5.31 -2.63
CA ALA A 105 19.63 4.29 -2.79
C ALA A 105 19.17 3.10 -3.64
N HIS A 106 17.84 2.85 -3.74
CA HIS A 106 17.27 1.68 -4.40
C HIS A 106 16.28 2.01 -5.52
N TYR A 107 15.72 3.21 -5.54
CA TYR A 107 14.63 3.58 -6.46
C TYR A 107 14.92 4.93 -7.09
N ASP A 108 14.59 5.06 -8.37
CA ASP A 108 14.69 6.33 -9.08
C ASP A 108 13.52 7.27 -8.73
N ASP A 109 13.62 8.51 -9.20
CA ASP A 109 12.62 9.54 -8.89
C ASP A 109 11.22 9.17 -9.37
N ALA A 110 11.09 8.49 -10.51
CA ALA A 110 9.79 8.07 -11.04
C ALA A 110 9.11 7.06 -10.10
N LYS A 111 9.87 6.10 -9.59
CA LYS A 111 9.35 5.12 -8.62
C LYS A 111 8.99 5.77 -7.30
N ILE A 112 9.84 6.65 -6.78
CA ILE A 112 9.58 7.36 -5.51
C ILE A 112 8.30 8.19 -5.62
N PHE A 113 8.11 8.88 -6.75
CA PHE A 113 6.90 9.67 -6.99
C PHE A 113 5.66 8.77 -6.93
N GLU A 114 5.68 7.62 -7.60
CA GLU A 114 4.56 6.68 -7.56
C GLU A 114 4.32 6.07 -6.18
N VAL A 115 5.37 5.80 -5.40
CA VAL A 115 5.22 5.34 -4.01
C VAL A 115 4.42 6.36 -3.19
N ILE A 116 4.77 7.62 -3.29
CA ILE A 116 4.08 8.70 -2.57
C ILE A 116 2.63 8.81 -3.02
N LEU A 117 2.38 8.76 -4.32
CA LEU A 117 1.01 8.81 -4.87
C LEU A 117 0.17 7.61 -4.41
N LEU A 118 0.75 6.40 -4.41
CA LEU A 118 0.05 5.20 -3.94
C LEU A 118 -0.35 5.32 -2.46
N CYS A 119 0.55 5.81 -1.62
CA CYS A 119 0.24 6.02 -0.21
C CYS A 119 -0.96 6.96 -0.03
N GLY A 120 -0.99 8.06 -0.77
CA GLY A 120 -2.10 9.01 -0.73
C GLY A 120 -3.40 8.43 -1.29
N PHE A 121 -3.33 7.75 -2.43
CA PHE A 121 -4.50 7.15 -3.06
C PHE A 121 -5.13 6.09 -2.16
N TYR A 122 -4.34 5.16 -1.61
CA TYR A 122 -4.87 4.10 -0.77
C TYR A 122 -5.29 4.57 0.61
N ARG A 123 -4.76 5.69 1.08
CA ARG A 123 -5.31 6.37 2.25
C ARG A 123 -6.72 6.88 1.96
N THR A 124 -6.93 7.47 0.77
CA THR A 124 -8.27 7.87 0.33
C THR A 124 -9.21 6.67 0.21
N VAL A 125 -8.75 5.58 -0.39
CA VAL A 125 -9.52 4.32 -0.47
C VAL A 125 -9.93 3.85 0.92
N SER A 126 -9.01 3.91 1.87
CA SER A 126 -9.27 3.52 3.27
C SER A 126 -10.35 4.39 3.91
N TYR A 127 -10.32 5.69 3.66
CA TYR A 127 -11.37 6.59 4.14
C TYR A 127 -12.73 6.24 3.56
N LEU A 128 -12.79 5.93 2.25
CA LEU A 128 -14.04 5.54 1.61
C LEU A 128 -14.58 4.23 2.17
N ALA A 129 -13.74 3.21 2.27
CA ALA A 129 -14.16 1.90 2.76
C ALA A 129 -14.61 1.96 4.22
N SER A 130 -13.86 2.63 5.08
CA SER A 130 -14.16 2.73 6.50
C SER A 130 -15.25 3.77 6.79
N GLY A 131 -15.17 4.93 6.12
CA GLY A 131 -16.15 6.00 6.30
C GLY A 131 -17.56 5.63 5.81
N LEU A 132 -17.65 4.80 4.78
CA LEU A 132 -18.90 4.29 4.25
C LEU A 132 -19.30 2.94 4.87
N ALA A 133 -18.50 2.43 5.80
CA ALA A 133 -18.73 1.16 6.49
C ALA A 133 -19.00 -0.01 5.51
N LEU A 134 -18.18 -0.11 4.45
CA LEU A 134 -18.33 -1.18 3.47
C LEU A 134 -18.07 -2.55 4.13
N PRO A 135 -18.97 -3.53 3.92
CA PRO A 135 -18.76 -4.87 4.47
C PRO A 135 -17.59 -5.57 3.77
N LEU A 136 -16.86 -6.40 4.52
CA LEU A 136 -15.76 -7.19 3.97
C LEU A 136 -16.27 -8.15 2.88
N GLU A 137 -15.50 -8.31 1.82
CA GLU A 137 -15.81 -9.28 0.78
C GLU A 137 -15.56 -10.71 1.28
N GLU A 138 -16.47 -11.63 0.92
CA GLU A 138 -16.45 -13.02 1.41
C GLU A 138 -15.14 -13.74 1.08
N LYS A 139 -14.61 -13.52 -0.13
CA LYS A 139 -13.38 -14.19 -0.60
C LYS A 139 -12.10 -13.43 -0.30
N ALA A 140 -12.19 -12.26 0.32
CA ALA A 140 -11.02 -11.47 0.67
C ALA A 140 -10.31 -12.05 1.88
N ALA A 141 -9.00 -11.82 1.95
CA ALA A 141 -8.22 -12.19 3.11
C ALA A 141 -8.60 -11.35 4.34
N ARG A 142 -8.38 -11.89 5.51
CA ARG A 142 -8.58 -11.18 6.78
C ARG A 142 -7.24 -10.85 7.41
N PHE A 143 -7.21 -9.80 8.24
CA PHE A 143 -6.00 -9.51 9.00
C PHE A 143 -5.58 -10.73 9.82
N PRO A 144 -4.28 -11.02 9.92
CA PRO A 144 -3.80 -12.11 10.75
C PRO A 144 -4.14 -11.87 12.22
N SER A 145 -4.52 -12.94 12.89
CA SER A 145 -4.86 -12.92 14.32
C SER A 145 -3.65 -12.68 15.23
#